data_8477fecdd989ed2feb66ea4ceedd6817
#
_entry.id   8477fecdd989ed2feb66ea4ceedd6817
#
_cell.length_a   1.000
_cell.length_b   1.000
_cell.length_c   1.000
_cell.angle_alpha   90.00
_cell.angle_beta   90.00
_cell.angle_gamma   90.00
#
_symmetry.space_group_name_H-M   'P 1'
#
loop_
_entity.id
_entity.type
_entity.pdbx_description
1 polymer ?
#
loop_
_entity_poly.entity_id
_entity_poly.type
_entity_poly.pdbx_seq_one_letter_code
_entity_poly.pdbx_strand_id
1 'polypeptide(L)'
;MKITSANDRKTKQASSNWFTGTVWQDSIIEAPDPARVRALRVSFEPGARTAWHTHPLGQTLYIVHGTGLICVRNNKPQLMRMGDTIWIPPLEEHWHGATTTNSMTHIAIQEAQNGQVAEWLEQVTDEDYSY
;
A
#
# COMPACT_ATOMS: atom_id res chain seq x y z
N MET A 1 -9.78 -5.91 25.66
CA MET A 1 -8.68 -6.46 24.84
C MET A 1 -9.27 -7.40 23.82
N LYS A 2 -8.78 -7.36 22.60
CA LYS A 2 -9.20 -8.25 21.51
C LYS A 2 -7.96 -8.86 20.84
N ILE A 3 -7.96 -10.17 20.71
CA ILE A 3 -6.91 -10.91 19.96
C ILE A 3 -7.55 -11.40 18.67
N THR A 4 -6.98 -11.04 17.51
CA THR A 4 -7.32 -11.60 16.22
C THR A 4 -6.26 -12.63 15.85
N SER A 5 -6.64 -13.90 15.83
CA SER A 5 -5.71 -14.97 15.48
C SER A 5 -5.29 -14.86 14.02
N ALA A 6 -4.05 -15.21 13.71
CA ALA A 6 -3.59 -15.32 12.34
C ALA A 6 -4.44 -16.26 11.49
N ASN A 7 -4.97 -17.33 12.11
CA ASN A 7 -5.85 -18.30 11.43
C ASN A 7 -7.23 -17.73 11.06
N ASP A 8 -7.66 -16.66 11.72
CA ASP A 8 -8.94 -16.00 11.43
C ASP A 8 -8.80 -14.88 10.39
N ARG A 9 -7.57 -14.58 9.98
CA ARG A 9 -7.30 -13.55 9.01
C ARG A 9 -7.41 -14.12 7.59
N LYS A 10 -8.30 -13.53 6.79
CA LYS A 10 -8.53 -13.99 5.42
C LYS A 10 -7.79 -13.10 4.44
N THR A 11 -6.96 -13.73 3.61
CA THR A 11 -6.31 -13.03 2.49
C THR A 11 -7.33 -12.78 1.39
N LYS A 12 -7.36 -11.57 0.89
CA LYS A 12 -8.21 -11.15 -0.24
C LYS A 12 -7.35 -10.65 -1.38
N GLN A 13 -7.77 -10.95 -2.61
CA GLN A 13 -7.17 -10.31 -3.78
C GLN A 13 -7.67 -8.86 -3.85
N ALA A 14 -6.74 -7.93 -4.04
CA ALA A 14 -7.07 -6.52 -4.21
C ALA A 14 -7.83 -6.27 -5.51
N SER A 15 -8.71 -5.27 -5.48
CA SER A 15 -9.55 -4.91 -6.64
C SER A 15 -8.72 -4.41 -7.83
N SER A 16 -9.01 -4.92 -9.03
CA SER A 16 -8.42 -4.42 -10.28
C SER A 16 -8.82 -2.97 -10.61
N ASN A 17 -9.77 -2.40 -9.89
CA ASN A 17 -10.09 -0.97 -10.03
C ASN A 17 -8.95 -0.07 -9.54
N TRP A 18 -8.19 -0.54 -8.52
CA TRP A 18 -7.19 0.27 -7.82
C TRP A 18 -5.79 -0.33 -7.85
N PHE A 19 -5.62 -1.46 -8.54
CA PHE A 19 -4.34 -2.17 -8.65
C PHE A 19 -4.18 -2.74 -10.05
N THR A 20 -2.97 -2.67 -10.57
CA THR A 20 -2.54 -3.39 -11.77
C THR A 20 -1.75 -4.61 -11.32
N GLY A 21 -2.00 -5.77 -11.95
CA GLY A 21 -1.38 -7.04 -11.58
C GLY A 21 -2.04 -7.67 -10.36
N THR A 22 -1.39 -8.70 -9.81
CA THR A 22 -1.94 -9.47 -8.70
C THR A 22 -1.38 -8.96 -7.37
N VAL A 23 -2.30 -8.59 -6.48
CA VAL A 23 -1.99 -8.07 -5.15
C VAL A 23 -2.89 -8.75 -4.13
N TRP A 24 -2.31 -9.14 -2.99
CA TRP A 24 -2.99 -9.81 -1.90
C TRP A 24 -3.00 -8.93 -0.65
N GLN A 25 -4.13 -8.89 0.04
CA GLN A 25 -4.32 -8.05 1.21
C GLN A 25 -4.82 -8.85 2.40
N ASP A 26 -4.17 -8.63 3.56
CA ASP A 26 -4.63 -9.11 4.86
C ASP A 26 -4.85 -7.90 5.77
N SER A 27 -6.06 -7.77 6.34
CA SER A 27 -6.30 -6.73 7.34
C SER A 27 -5.60 -7.10 8.65
N ILE A 28 -4.78 -6.19 9.17
CA ILE A 28 -4.13 -6.35 10.47
C ILE A 28 -5.03 -5.78 11.57
N ILE A 29 -5.46 -4.54 11.38
CA ILE A 29 -6.34 -3.85 12.34
C ILE A 29 -7.18 -2.80 11.62
N GLU A 30 -8.42 -2.73 12.01
CA GLU A 30 -9.33 -1.62 11.79
C GLU A 30 -9.84 -1.23 13.17
N ALA A 31 -9.13 -0.31 13.82
CA ALA A 31 -9.39 0.02 15.21
C ALA A 31 -10.77 0.65 15.39
N PRO A 32 -11.50 0.29 16.45
CA PRO A 32 -12.80 0.88 16.73
C PRO A 32 -12.68 2.32 17.24
N ASP A 33 -13.73 3.12 16.99
CA ASP A 33 -13.80 4.49 17.49
C ASP A 33 -13.52 4.55 19.01
N PRO A 34 -12.82 5.57 19.50
CA PRO A 34 -12.38 6.78 18.80
C PRO A 34 -11.02 6.64 18.09
N ALA A 35 -10.40 5.47 18.13
CA ALA A 35 -9.16 5.22 17.39
C ALA A 35 -9.44 5.21 15.88
N ARG A 36 -8.44 5.60 15.08
CA ARG A 36 -8.59 5.74 13.63
C ARG A 36 -7.56 4.94 12.84
N VAL A 37 -6.65 4.25 13.52
CA VAL A 37 -5.60 3.49 12.85
C VAL A 37 -6.18 2.30 12.10
N ARG A 38 -5.71 2.12 10.88
CA ARG A 38 -5.95 0.94 10.04
C ARG A 38 -4.62 0.47 9.50
N ALA A 39 -4.39 -0.83 9.55
CA ALA A 39 -3.17 -1.43 9.04
C ALA A 39 -3.49 -2.67 8.21
N LEU A 40 -2.73 -2.83 7.12
CA LEU A 40 -2.85 -3.93 6.17
C LEU A 40 -1.47 -4.50 5.88
N ARG A 41 -1.42 -5.81 5.73
CA ARG A 41 -0.30 -6.47 5.06
C ARG A 41 -0.66 -6.61 3.60
N VAL A 42 0.17 -6.07 2.71
CA VAL A 42 -0.09 -6.07 1.27
C VAL A 42 1.09 -6.69 0.53
N SER A 43 0.80 -7.72 -0.26
CA SER A 43 1.79 -8.47 -1.02
C SER A 43 1.55 -8.28 -2.51
N PHE A 44 2.56 -7.78 -3.21
CA PHE A 44 2.55 -7.50 -4.64
C PHE A 44 3.36 -8.56 -5.37
N GLU A 45 2.77 -9.22 -6.34
CA GLU A 45 3.52 -10.05 -7.27
C GLU A 45 4.38 -9.20 -8.20
N PRO A 46 5.43 -9.76 -8.84
CA PRO A 46 6.25 -8.98 -9.77
C PRO A 46 5.41 -8.26 -10.83
N GLY A 47 5.70 -6.99 -11.03
CA GLY A 47 4.94 -6.13 -11.96
C GLY A 47 3.70 -5.47 -11.38
N ALA A 48 3.21 -5.91 -10.22
CA ALA A 48 2.00 -5.38 -9.62
C ALA A 48 2.25 -4.04 -8.90
N ARG A 49 1.27 -3.15 -8.96
CA ARG A 49 1.33 -1.82 -8.36
C ARG A 49 -0.06 -1.28 -8.05
N THR A 50 -0.10 -0.28 -7.18
CA THR A 50 -1.33 0.49 -6.93
C THR A 50 -1.62 1.43 -8.08
N ALA A 51 -2.86 1.94 -8.17
CA ALA A 51 -3.16 3.17 -8.88
C ALA A 51 -2.51 4.37 -8.16
N TRP A 52 -2.49 5.52 -8.80
CA TRP A 52 -2.20 6.79 -8.12
C TRP A 52 -3.25 7.03 -7.05
N HIS A 53 -2.84 7.50 -5.89
CA HIS A 53 -3.77 7.77 -4.79
C HIS A 53 -3.17 8.71 -3.76
N THR A 54 -4.03 9.16 -2.84
CA THR A 54 -3.67 10.01 -1.70
C THR A 54 -4.27 9.45 -0.43
N HIS A 55 -3.72 9.88 0.72
CA HIS A 55 -4.26 9.58 2.03
C HIS A 55 -4.57 10.88 2.78
N PRO A 56 -5.74 11.04 3.40
CA PRO A 56 -6.10 12.29 4.06
C PRO A 56 -5.17 12.64 5.22
N LEU A 57 -4.62 11.65 5.93
CA LEU A 57 -3.76 11.84 7.09
C LEU A 57 -2.36 11.23 6.89
N GLY A 58 -2.00 10.96 5.63
CA GLY A 58 -0.73 10.33 5.30
C GLY A 58 -0.72 8.82 5.48
N GLN A 59 0.41 8.21 5.15
CA GLN A 59 0.60 6.76 5.25
C GLN A 59 2.04 6.44 5.61
N THR A 60 2.22 5.45 6.47
CA THR A 60 3.51 4.81 6.69
C THR A 60 3.53 3.45 6.01
N LEU A 61 4.58 3.16 5.26
CA LEU A 61 4.88 1.83 4.75
C LEU A 61 6.11 1.29 5.47
N TYR A 62 6.03 0.04 5.88
CA TYR A 62 7.18 -0.71 6.39
C TYR A 62 7.38 -1.95 5.52
N ILE A 63 8.54 -2.06 4.87
CA ILE A 63 8.79 -3.14 3.91
C ILE A 63 9.27 -4.37 4.68
N VAL A 64 8.53 -5.47 4.57
CA VAL A 64 8.80 -6.71 5.31
C VAL A 64 9.37 -7.82 4.44
N HIS A 65 9.26 -7.71 3.11
CA HIS A 65 9.78 -8.71 2.18
C HIS A 65 10.03 -8.10 0.80
N GLY A 66 11.10 -8.54 0.15
CA GLY A 66 11.38 -8.27 -1.25
C GLY A 66 11.84 -6.86 -1.56
N THR A 67 11.62 -6.46 -2.80
CA THR A 67 12.02 -5.16 -3.35
C THR A 67 10.87 -4.55 -4.12
N GLY A 68 10.58 -3.29 -3.85
CA GLY A 68 9.50 -2.56 -4.48
C GLY A 68 9.91 -1.20 -4.99
N LEU A 69 8.94 -0.52 -5.56
CA LEU A 69 9.05 0.83 -6.10
C LEU A 69 8.00 1.72 -5.45
N ILE A 70 8.37 2.97 -5.23
CA ILE A 70 7.46 4.05 -4.84
C ILE A 70 7.74 5.27 -5.69
N CYS A 71 6.70 5.99 -6.05
CA CYS A 71 6.82 7.20 -6.86
C CYS A 71 5.84 8.27 -6.39
N VAL A 72 6.32 9.47 -6.20
CA VAL A 72 5.52 10.68 -5.98
C VAL A 72 5.31 11.34 -7.34
N ARG A 73 4.15 11.96 -7.53
CA ARG A 73 3.78 12.62 -8.79
C ARG A 73 4.89 13.56 -9.28
N ASN A 74 5.19 13.51 -10.56
CA ASN A 74 6.24 14.30 -11.23
C ASN A 74 7.68 13.98 -10.81
N ASN A 75 7.90 12.86 -10.14
CA ASN A 75 9.23 12.36 -9.79
C ASN A 75 9.50 11.01 -10.47
N LYS A 76 10.72 10.53 -10.33
CA LYS A 76 11.09 9.18 -10.77
C LYS A 76 10.81 8.16 -9.66
N PRO A 77 10.45 6.93 -10.02
CA PRO A 77 10.33 5.86 -9.04
C PRO A 77 11.62 5.66 -8.25
N GLN A 78 11.47 5.32 -6.97
CA GLN A 78 12.57 5.00 -6.06
C GLN A 78 12.43 3.58 -5.54
N LEU A 79 13.54 2.91 -5.32
CA LEU A 79 13.57 1.57 -4.76
C LEU A 79 13.25 1.59 -3.26
N MET A 80 12.45 0.61 -2.85
CA MET A 80 12.20 0.26 -1.45
C MET A 80 12.72 -1.16 -1.21
N ARG A 81 13.35 -1.40 -0.07
CA ARG A 81 13.90 -2.71 0.30
C ARG A 81 13.40 -3.13 1.68
N MET A 82 13.47 -4.42 1.94
CA MET A 82 13.14 -4.98 3.25
C MET A 82 13.85 -4.20 4.37
N GLY A 83 13.09 -3.75 5.36
CA GLY A 83 13.56 -2.92 6.49
C GLY A 83 13.38 -1.42 6.29
N ASP A 84 13.09 -0.96 5.08
CA ASP A 84 12.85 0.46 4.84
C ASP A 84 11.50 0.89 5.42
N THR A 85 11.47 2.12 5.93
CA THR A 85 10.24 2.81 6.33
C THR A 85 10.06 4.02 5.45
N ILE A 86 8.86 4.16 4.89
CA ILE A 86 8.49 5.30 4.03
C ILE A 86 7.37 6.07 4.72
N TRP A 87 7.53 7.37 4.85
CA TRP A 87 6.46 8.28 5.26
C TRP A 87 5.95 9.05 4.05
N ILE A 88 4.66 8.94 3.79
CA ILE A 88 3.95 9.64 2.73
C ILE A 88 3.07 10.69 3.40
N PRO A 89 3.34 12.00 3.19
CA PRO A 89 2.55 13.07 3.80
C PRO A 89 1.10 13.07 3.37
N PRO A 90 0.20 13.70 4.15
CA PRO A 90 -1.19 13.87 3.75
C PRO A 90 -1.33 14.49 2.36
N LEU A 91 -2.23 13.94 1.54
CA LEU A 91 -2.62 14.44 0.22
C LEU A 91 -1.54 14.37 -0.86
N GLU A 92 -0.39 13.74 -0.58
CA GLU A 92 0.65 13.55 -1.60
C GLU A 92 0.26 12.43 -2.57
N GLU A 93 0.13 12.76 -3.84
CA GLU A 93 -0.18 11.80 -4.89
C GLU A 93 1.01 10.87 -5.13
N HIS A 94 0.79 9.59 -4.98
CA HIS A 94 1.84 8.59 -5.11
C HIS A 94 1.27 7.24 -5.55
N TRP A 95 2.18 6.34 -5.94
CA TRP A 95 1.90 4.92 -6.12
C TRP A 95 3.05 4.10 -5.56
N HIS A 96 2.80 2.85 -5.25
CA HIS A 96 3.81 1.88 -4.85
C HIS A 96 3.47 0.48 -5.36
N GLY A 97 4.49 -0.37 -5.44
CA GLY A 97 4.31 -1.73 -5.92
C GLY A 97 5.61 -2.53 -5.90
N ALA A 98 5.57 -3.71 -6.51
CA ALA A 98 6.74 -4.55 -6.71
C ALA A 98 7.60 -4.03 -7.86
N THR A 99 8.83 -4.54 -7.98
CA THR A 99 9.60 -4.38 -9.22
C THR A 99 9.06 -5.31 -10.31
N THR A 100 9.56 -5.20 -11.52
CA THR A 100 9.14 -6.09 -12.61
C THR A 100 9.55 -7.54 -12.41
N THR A 101 10.55 -7.79 -11.57
CA THR A 101 11.17 -9.12 -11.39
C THR A 101 11.06 -9.69 -9.98
N ASN A 102 10.78 -8.85 -8.98
CA ASN A 102 10.73 -9.28 -7.58
C ASN A 102 9.38 -8.93 -6.96
N SER A 103 8.84 -9.84 -6.15
CA SER A 103 7.71 -9.55 -5.29
C SER A 103 8.11 -8.60 -4.16
N MET A 104 7.12 -7.94 -3.59
CA MET A 104 7.31 -7.07 -2.43
C MET A 104 6.11 -7.18 -1.50
N THR A 105 6.38 -7.19 -0.20
CA THR A 105 5.34 -7.14 0.83
C THR A 105 5.64 -5.99 1.79
N HIS A 106 4.63 -5.19 2.09
CA HIS A 106 4.73 -4.15 3.10
C HIS A 106 3.56 -4.21 4.09
N ILE A 107 3.77 -3.58 5.23
CA ILE A 107 2.71 -3.20 6.16
C ILE A 107 2.36 -1.75 5.85
N ALA A 108 1.10 -1.49 5.53
CA ALA A 108 0.57 -0.15 5.33
C ALA A 108 -0.18 0.29 6.59
N ILE A 109 0.17 1.45 7.11
CA ILE A 109 -0.40 2.02 8.33
C ILE A 109 -0.90 3.42 8.00
N GLN A 110 -2.19 3.66 8.19
CA GLN A 110 -2.82 4.95 7.97
C GLN A 110 -3.95 5.17 8.96
N GLU A 111 -4.40 6.40 9.05
CA GLU A 111 -5.54 6.77 9.87
C GLU A 111 -6.74 7.14 8.99
N ALA A 112 -7.93 6.74 9.40
CA ALA A 112 -9.16 7.13 8.73
C ALA A 112 -9.56 8.55 9.11
N GLN A 113 -10.03 9.32 8.14
CA GLN A 113 -10.71 10.60 8.35
C GLN A 113 -12.12 10.49 7.77
N ASN A 114 -13.12 10.72 8.60
CA ASN A 114 -14.53 10.54 8.20
C ASN A 114 -14.81 9.16 7.57
N GLY A 115 -14.16 8.12 8.11
CA GLY A 115 -14.31 6.74 7.64
C GLY A 115 -13.51 6.40 6.37
N GLN A 116 -12.74 7.33 5.82
CA GLN A 116 -11.95 7.11 4.60
C GLN A 116 -10.46 7.16 4.89
N VAL A 117 -9.71 6.27 4.24
CA VAL A 117 -8.25 6.17 4.37
C VAL A 117 -7.51 6.58 3.09
N ALA A 118 -8.17 6.60 1.94
CA ALA A 118 -7.55 6.90 0.65
C ALA A 118 -8.53 7.51 -0.33
N GLU A 119 -7.99 8.30 -1.26
CA GLU A 119 -8.67 8.73 -2.48
C GLU A 119 -7.91 8.14 -3.68
N TRP A 120 -8.62 7.34 -4.48
CA TRP A 120 -8.05 6.65 -5.63
C TRP A 120 -8.19 7.50 -6.88
N LEU A 121 -7.10 7.56 -7.64
CA LEU A 121 -6.98 8.30 -8.90
C LEU A 121 -6.79 7.31 -10.07
N GLU A 122 -6.17 7.73 -11.16
CA GLU A 122 -5.97 6.90 -12.34
C GLU A 122 -4.94 5.78 -12.11
N GLN A 123 -5.03 4.74 -12.91
CA GLN A 123 -4.05 3.66 -12.94
C GLN A 123 -2.68 4.18 -13.40
N VAL A 124 -1.63 3.55 -12.88
CA VAL A 124 -0.26 3.85 -13.27
C VAL A 124 0.03 3.18 -14.61
N THR A 125 0.37 3.97 -15.61
CA THR A 125 0.72 3.45 -16.94
C THR A 125 2.04 2.66 -16.88
N ASP A 126 2.29 1.81 -17.88
CA ASP A 126 3.56 1.11 -17.98
C ASP A 126 4.74 2.07 -18.12
N GLU A 127 4.53 3.22 -18.76
CA GLU A 127 5.53 4.28 -18.89
C GLU A 127 5.87 4.89 -17.52
N ASP A 128 4.87 5.25 -16.73
CA ASP A 128 5.06 5.81 -15.38
C ASP A 128 5.69 4.80 -14.41
N TYR A 129 5.39 3.52 -14.59
CA TYR A 129 5.95 2.42 -13.79
C TYR A 129 7.41 2.13 -14.12
N SER A 130 7.89 2.56 -15.26
CA SER A 130 9.25 2.29 -15.73
C SER A 130 10.30 2.91 -14.81
N TYR A 131 11.24 2.06 -14.36
CA TYR A 131 12.32 2.43 -13.44
C TYR A 131 13.66 2.47 -14.15
#